data_2da281c0acb913233a00eaf756121715
#
_entry.id   2da281c0acb913233a00eaf756121715
#
_cell.length_a   1.000
_cell.length_b   1.000
_cell.length_c   1.000
_cell.angle_alpha   90.00
_cell.angle_beta   90.00
_cell.angle_gamma   90.00
#
_symmetry.space_group_name_H-M   'P 1'
#
loop_
_entity.id
_entity.type
_entity.pdbx_description
1 polymer ?
#
loop_
_entity_poly.entity_id
_entity_poly.type
_entity_poly.pdbx_seq_one_letter_code
_entity_poly.pdbx_strand_id
1 'polypeptide(L)'
;MRHLIRVAVAACTLVLACSGAAAARVDRTSPDEQRILDLLGQARIVDDIGYHPGYDRDCDPGACVFGEPWTDDHAGPRGHNGCTTREDVLLMQMNDIELRWGSRCRIYEARLRDPYSGERMTWRDDGYDISIDHVYPLARAWHGGAWAWPLRTRITFANDVRRELLAVSARTNQAKEADGPGEWLPPWRRSHCDYVRRYVGVAVAWDLPLTTADADAVRRVAATC
;
A
#
# COMPACT_ATOMS: atom_id res chain seq x y z
N MET A 1 -82.33 30.82 51.51
CA MET A 1 -81.81 29.55 51.01
C MET A 1 -80.91 29.79 49.74
N ARG A 2 -79.60 29.76 49.90
CA ARG A 2 -78.71 29.96 48.75
C ARG A 2 -77.95 28.67 48.45
N HIS A 3 -78.25 28.13 47.29
CA HIS A 3 -77.61 26.92 46.78
C HIS A 3 -76.20 27.28 46.20
N LEU A 4 -75.20 26.71 46.75
CA LEU A 4 -73.84 26.77 46.24
C LEU A 4 -73.61 25.59 45.28
N ILE A 5 -73.40 25.92 43.99
CA ILE A 5 -73.05 24.96 42.97
C ILE A 5 -71.47 24.84 43.03
N ARG A 6 -70.96 23.65 43.33
CA ARG A 6 -69.55 23.32 43.22
C ARG A 6 -69.26 22.83 41.80
N VAL A 7 -68.45 23.61 41.09
CA VAL A 7 -67.91 23.18 39.77
C VAL A 7 -66.61 22.42 40.04
N ALA A 8 -66.54 21.17 39.67
CA ALA A 8 -65.34 20.37 39.69
C ALA A 8 -64.56 20.57 38.35
N VAL A 9 -63.36 21.14 38.47
CA VAL A 9 -62.42 21.26 37.33
C VAL A 9 -61.59 19.99 37.27
N ALA A 10 -61.79 19.17 36.23
CA ALA A 10 -60.93 18.03 35.97
C ALA A 10 -59.67 18.51 35.20
N ALA A 11 -58.52 18.42 35.83
CA ALA A 11 -57.23 18.66 35.21
C ALA A 11 -56.82 17.43 34.42
N CYS A 12 -56.85 17.55 33.08
CA CYS A 12 -56.31 16.52 32.16
C CYS A 12 -54.80 16.74 32.00
N THR A 13 -53.98 15.92 32.65
CA THR A 13 -52.54 15.90 32.45
C THR A 13 -52.18 15.12 31.20
N LEU A 14 -51.81 15.85 30.15
CA LEU A 14 -51.29 15.26 28.91
C LEU A 14 -49.83 14.81 29.16
N VAL A 15 -49.57 13.52 29.26
CA VAL A 15 -48.21 12.93 29.27
C VAL A 15 -47.74 12.84 27.83
N LEU A 16 -46.87 13.79 27.41
CA LEU A 16 -46.12 13.63 26.15
C LEU A 16 -45.04 12.54 26.32
N ALA A 17 -45.28 11.37 25.78
CA ALA A 17 -44.27 10.35 25.60
C ALA A 17 -43.34 10.79 24.46
N CYS A 18 -42.15 11.36 24.79
CA CYS A 18 -41.08 11.53 23.82
C CYS A 18 -40.50 10.16 23.45
N SER A 19 -41.03 9.57 22.37
CA SER A 19 -40.38 8.41 21.73
C SER A 19 -39.08 8.91 21.08
N GLY A 20 -37.96 8.80 21.79
CA GLY A 20 -36.64 8.98 21.24
C GLY A 20 -36.34 7.86 20.24
N ALA A 21 -36.60 8.11 18.95
CA ALA A 21 -36.07 7.26 17.91
C ALA A 21 -34.54 7.39 17.94
N ALA A 22 -33.88 6.35 18.48
CA ALA A 22 -32.43 6.19 18.31
C ALA A 22 -32.19 6.03 16.80
N ALA A 23 -31.74 7.10 16.15
CA ALA A 23 -31.27 7.02 14.78
C ALA A 23 -30.12 6.01 14.76
N ALA A 24 -30.34 4.83 14.17
CA ALA A 24 -29.28 3.89 13.89
C ALA A 24 -28.25 4.65 13.06
N ARG A 25 -27.04 4.85 13.61
CA ARG A 25 -25.90 5.29 12.83
C ARG A 25 -25.70 4.26 11.73
N VAL A 26 -26.07 4.60 10.51
CA VAL A 26 -25.62 3.87 9.34
C VAL A 26 -24.12 4.13 9.32
N ASP A 27 -23.36 3.15 9.75
CA ASP A 27 -21.90 3.14 9.67
C ASP A 27 -21.57 3.14 8.17
N ARG A 28 -21.32 4.33 7.64
CA ARG A 28 -21.01 4.48 6.21
C ARG A 28 -19.54 4.18 6.07
N THR A 29 -19.23 3.00 5.54
CA THR A 29 -17.90 2.64 5.04
C THR A 29 -17.34 3.80 4.20
N SER A 30 -16.13 4.23 4.50
CA SER A 30 -15.50 5.31 3.74
C SER A 30 -15.22 4.86 2.29
N PRO A 31 -15.07 5.77 1.32
CA PRO A 31 -14.69 5.38 -0.04
C PRO A 31 -13.35 4.66 -0.11
N ASP A 32 -12.41 4.99 0.78
CA ASP A 32 -11.10 4.33 0.81
C ASP A 32 -11.18 2.95 1.44
N GLU A 33 -11.91 2.80 2.54
CA GLU A 33 -12.22 1.50 3.14
C GLU A 33 -12.88 0.58 2.12
N GLN A 34 -13.94 1.04 1.45
CA GLN A 34 -14.64 0.24 0.43
C GLN A 34 -13.70 -0.21 -0.67
N ARG A 35 -12.85 0.68 -1.19
CA ARG A 35 -11.88 0.37 -2.24
C ARG A 35 -10.86 -0.69 -1.81
N ILE A 36 -10.37 -0.61 -0.56
CA ILE A 36 -9.45 -1.60 -0.01
C ILE A 36 -10.14 -2.96 0.13
N LEU A 37 -11.37 -2.99 0.63
CA LEU A 37 -12.14 -4.22 0.80
C LEU A 37 -12.53 -4.86 -0.54
N ASP A 38 -12.87 -4.06 -1.55
CA ASP A 38 -13.15 -4.53 -2.91
C ASP A 38 -11.91 -5.18 -3.55
N LEU A 39 -10.72 -4.61 -3.35
CA LEU A 39 -9.46 -5.23 -3.78
C LEU A 39 -9.20 -6.53 -3.01
N LEU A 40 -9.37 -6.51 -1.69
CA LEU A 40 -9.15 -7.70 -0.85
C LEU A 40 -10.10 -8.85 -1.25
N GLY A 41 -11.32 -8.54 -1.65
CA GLY A 41 -12.28 -9.52 -2.15
C GLY A 41 -11.88 -10.20 -3.46
N GLN A 42 -10.92 -9.64 -4.19
CA GLN A 42 -10.36 -10.20 -5.42
C GLN A 42 -9.04 -10.96 -5.18
N ALA A 43 -8.43 -10.79 -4.01
CA ALA A 43 -7.14 -11.38 -3.70
C ALA A 43 -7.25 -12.87 -3.38
N ARG A 44 -6.24 -13.64 -3.77
CA ARG A 44 -6.09 -15.05 -3.39
C ARG A 44 -5.52 -15.13 -1.98
N ILE A 45 -6.32 -15.65 -1.04
CA ILE A 45 -5.91 -15.81 0.36
C ILE A 45 -5.47 -17.24 0.61
N VAL A 46 -4.35 -17.40 1.32
CA VAL A 46 -3.75 -18.68 1.71
C VAL A 46 -3.38 -18.64 3.20
N ASP A 47 -3.27 -19.80 3.83
CA ASP A 47 -2.83 -19.84 5.23
C ASP A 47 -1.34 -19.53 5.35
N ASP A 48 -0.53 -20.06 4.42
CA ASP A 48 0.91 -19.84 4.33
C ASP A 48 1.33 -19.77 2.86
N ILE A 49 2.28 -18.88 2.53
CA ILE A 49 2.84 -18.81 1.18
C ILE A 49 3.77 -20.00 0.90
N GLY A 50 4.30 -20.60 1.93
CA GLY A 50 5.24 -21.72 1.83
C GLY A 50 6.64 -21.29 1.38
N TYR A 51 7.44 -22.27 1.01
CA TYR A 51 8.80 -22.07 0.54
C TYR A 51 9.02 -22.76 -0.82
N HIS A 52 9.60 -22.04 -1.77
CA HIS A 52 10.08 -22.59 -3.03
C HIS A 52 11.58 -22.33 -3.16
N PRO A 53 12.43 -23.37 -3.41
CA PRO A 53 13.87 -23.20 -3.55
C PRO A 53 14.22 -22.38 -4.79
N GLY A 54 15.49 -21.89 -4.82
CA GLY A 54 16.03 -21.22 -6.00
C GLY A 54 15.76 -19.72 -6.06
N TYR A 55 15.25 -19.08 -4.99
CA TYR A 55 15.25 -17.63 -4.92
C TYR A 55 16.68 -17.13 -4.86
N ASP A 56 17.04 -16.35 -5.84
CA ASP A 56 18.30 -15.63 -5.86
C ASP A 56 18.08 -14.28 -6.54
N ARG A 57 18.48 -13.22 -5.85
CA ARG A 57 18.35 -11.84 -6.30
C ARG A 57 19.66 -11.31 -6.88
N ASP A 58 20.80 -11.91 -6.48
CA ASP A 58 22.13 -11.31 -6.63
C ASP A 58 22.74 -11.78 -7.93
N CYS A 59 22.36 -11.89 -9.00
CA CYS A 59 22.94 -12.13 -10.32
C CYS A 59 24.36 -12.77 -10.33
N ASP A 60 24.77 -13.38 -9.22
CA ASP A 60 25.97 -14.21 -9.18
C ASP A 60 25.72 -15.55 -9.90
N PRO A 61 26.71 -16.16 -10.51
CA PRO A 61 26.64 -16.71 -11.84
C PRO A 61 25.37 -17.52 -12.12
N GLY A 62 24.48 -16.91 -12.86
CA GLY A 62 23.33 -17.56 -13.47
C GLY A 62 21.99 -17.36 -12.78
N ALA A 63 21.90 -16.57 -11.72
CA ALA A 63 20.77 -16.64 -10.80
C ALA A 63 19.83 -15.43 -10.74
N CYS A 64 19.97 -14.40 -11.54
CA CYS A 64 18.99 -13.32 -11.59
C CYS A 64 17.57 -13.81 -11.88
N VAL A 65 16.89 -14.34 -10.85
CA VAL A 65 15.55 -14.91 -11.05
C VAL A 65 14.50 -13.89 -11.43
N PHE A 66 14.72 -12.60 -11.15
CA PHE A 66 13.92 -11.47 -11.61
C PHE A 66 14.60 -10.60 -12.68
N GLY A 67 15.66 -11.11 -13.32
CA GLY A 67 16.46 -10.39 -14.29
C GLY A 67 17.45 -9.42 -13.65
N GLU A 68 18.18 -8.69 -14.50
CA GLU A 68 19.14 -7.69 -14.05
C GLU A 68 18.44 -6.58 -13.23
N PRO A 69 18.98 -6.19 -12.05
CA PRO A 69 18.38 -5.17 -11.22
C PRO A 69 18.21 -3.83 -11.96
N TRP A 70 17.03 -3.27 -11.85
CA TRP A 70 16.69 -1.94 -12.40
C TRP A 70 16.89 -1.81 -13.91
N THR A 71 16.80 -2.91 -14.64
CA THR A 71 16.96 -2.89 -16.11
C THR A 71 15.94 -1.99 -16.78
N ASP A 72 16.36 -1.30 -17.86
CA ASP A 72 15.46 -0.60 -18.79
C ASP A 72 14.82 -1.56 -19.81
N ASP A 73 15.35 -2.80 -19.92
CA ASP A 73 14.83 -3.82 -20.84
C ASP A 73 13.65 -4.59 -20.23
N HIS A 74 12.50 -3.95 -20.17
CA HIS A 74 11.25 -4.57 -19.71
C HIS A 74 10.03 -4.06 -20.49
N ALA A 75 8.97 -4.88 -20.56
CA ALA A 75 7.76 -4.56 -21.31
C ALA A 75 6.78 -3.63 -20.57
N GLY A 76 7.08 -3.28 -19.32
CA GLY A 76 6.24 -2.41 -18.49
C GLY A 76 6.35 -0.92 -18.85
N PRO A 77 5.54 -0.08 -18.19
CA PRO A 77 5.63 1.37 -18.36
C PRO A 77 7.04 1.87 -18.03
N ARG A 78 7.56 2.77 -18.84
CA ARG A 78 8.91 3.33 -18.77
C ARG A 78 10.04 2.42 -19.28
N GLY A 79 9.82 1.16 -19.58
CA GLY A 79 10.84 0.33 -20.24
C GLY A 79 11.26 0.91 -21.59
N HIS A 80 12.53 0.69 -21.96
CA HIS A 80 13.17 1.15 -23.21
C HIS A 80 13.18 2.68 -23.39
N ASN A 81 13.21 3.44 -22.31
CA ASN A 81 13.25 4.90 -22.36
C ASN A 81 14.67 5.47 -22.19
N GLY A 82 15.68 4.61 -21.94
CA GLY A 82 17.07 4.96 -21.75
C GLY A 82 17.42 5.46 -20.35
N CYS A 83 16.50 5.32 -19.37
CA CYS A 83 16.75 5.50 -17.94
C CYS A 83 16.62 4.13 -17.27
N THR A 84 17.37 3.89 -16.21
CA THR A 84 17.15 2.71 -15.39
C THR A 84 15.80 2.81 -14.67
N THR A 85 15.17 1.67 -14.36
CA THR A 85 13.93 1.66 -13.57
C THR A 85 14.06 2.43 -12.25
N ARG A 86 15.23 2.36 -11.59
CA ARG A 86 15.50 3.14 -10.38
C ARG A 86 15.42 4.64 -10.63
N GLU A 87 16.05 5.13 -11.70
CA GLU A 87 15.98 6.54 -12.09
C GLU A 87 14.54 6.97 -12.38
N ASP A 88 13.79 6.14 -13.10
CA ASP A 88 12.38 6.42 -13.38
C ASP A 88 11.52 6.54 -12.12
N VAL A 89 11.68 5.64 -11.14
CA VAL A 89 10.94 5.72 -9.87
C VAL A 89 11.29 7.01 -9.13
N LEU A 90 12.57 7.35 -9.04
CA LEU A 90 13.02 8.59 -8.39
C LEU A 90 12.45 9.83 -9.11
N LEU A 91 12.52 9.88 -10.44
CA LEU A 91 11.95 10.98 -11.25
C LEU A 91 10.43 11.11 -11.09
N MET A 92 9.72 10.00 -10.88
CA MET A 92 8.26 10.00 -10.74
C MET A 92 7.77 10.37 -9.34
N GLN A 93 8.57 10.11 -8.31
CA GLN A 93 8.10 10.15 -6.93
C GLN A 93 8.78 11.20 -6.05
N MET A 94 9.89 11.79 -6.51
CA MET A 94 10.55 12.87 -5.81
C MET A 94 10.03 14.24 -6.24
N ASN A 95 10.30 15.26 -5.42
CA ASN A 95 9.93 16.65 -5.65
C ASN A 95 11.18 17.52 -5.76
N ASP A 96 11.03 18.75 -6.28
CA ASP A 96 12.09 19.76 -6.40
C ASP A 96 13.35 19.15 -7.07
N ILE A 97 13.14 18.49 -8.21
CA ILE A 97 14.19 17.72 -8.90
C ILE A 97 15.10 18.65 -9.67
N GLU A 98 16.38 18.56 -9.38
CA GLU A 98 17.46 19.12 -10.19
C GLU A 98 18.22 17.96 -10.84
N LEU A 99 18.35 17.99 -12.17
CA LEU A 99 19.06 16.96 -12.92
C LEU A 99 20.55 17.32 -13.04
N ARG A 100 21.40 16.31 -13.13
CA ARG A 100 22.80 16.49 -13.52
C ARG A 100 22.87 17.08 -14.93
N TRP A 101 23.79 18.00 -15.12
CA TRP A 101 23.99 18.63 -16.41
C TRP A 101 24.21 17.60 -17.54
N GLY A 102 23.46 17.74 -18.62
CA GLY A 102 23.52 16.83 -19.77
C GLY A 102 22.81 15.50 -19.57
N SER A 103 22.21 15.23 -18.41
CA SER A 103 21.42 14.01 -18.16
C SER A 103 19.92 14.31 -18.13
N ARG A 104 19.13 13.38 -18.66
CA ARG A 104 17.65 13.39 -18.52
C ARG A 104 17.13 12.45 -17.44
N CYS A 105 18.01 11.62 -16.87
CA CYS A 105 17.65 10.57 -15.91
C CYS A 105 18.29 10.77 -14.54
N ARG A 106 19.55 11.29 -14.53
CA ARG A 106 20.34 11.35 -13.29
C ARG A 106 20.01 12.60 -12.49
N ILE A 107 19.51 12.38 -11.28
CA ILE A 107 19.18 13.44 -10.34
C ILE A 107 20.48 13.92 -9.64
N TYR A 108 20.65 15.24 -9.57
CA TYR A 108 21.68 15.88 -8.75
C TYR A 108 21.17 16.20 -7.36
N GLU A 109 20.03 16.88 -7.25
CA GLU A 109 19.34 17.12 -5.98
C GLU A 109 17.83 16.92 -6.14
N ALA A 110 17.18 16.38 -5.12
CA ALA A 110 15.74 16.25 -5.06
C ALA A 110 15.28 16.05 -3.61
N ARG A 111 13.97 16.13 -3.37
CA ARG A 111 13.37 15.94 -2.07
C ARG A 111 12.35 14.82 -2.09
N LEU A 112 12.36 14.00 -1.05
CA LEU A 112 11.39 12.95 -0.80
C LEU A 112 10.71 13.21 0.55
N ARG A 113 9.39 13.05 0.59
CA ARG A 113 8.71 12.74 1.83
C ARG A 113 8.52 11.24 1.86
N ASP A 114 9.28 10.55 2.71
CA ASP A 114 9.20 9.09 2.82
C ASP A 114 7.76 8.66 3.11
N PRO A 115 7.13 7.86 2.23
CA PRO A 115 5.77 7.41 2.42
C PRO A 115 5.59 6.47 3.61
N TYR A 116 6.68 5.84 4.10
CA TYR A 116 6.61 4.92 5.23
C TYR A 116 6.81 5.59 6.59
N SER A 117 7.73 6.54 6.70
CA SER A 117 8.01 7.25 7.97
C SER A 117 7.41 8.64 8.05
N GLY A 118 7.04 9.24 6.92
CA GLY A 118 6.64 10.64 6.85
C GLY A 118 7.80 11.64 6.95
N GLU A 119 9.03 11.16 7.06
CA GLU A 119 10.25 11.96 7.16
C GLU A 119 10.52 12.72 5.86
N ARG A 120 11.04 13.93 5.98
CA ARG A 120 11.50 14.71 4.83
C ARG A 120 12.98 14.45 4.62
N MET A 121 13.32 13.98 3.43
CA MET A 121 14.67 13.60 3.04
C MET A 121 15.12 14.42 1.84
N THR A 122 16.42 14.71 1.78
CA THR A 122 17.05 15.34 0.62
C THR A 122 17.97 14.30 -0.03
N TRP A 123 17.73 14.05 -1.31
CA TRP A 123 18.66 13.30 -2.15
C TRP A 123 19.75 14.25 -2.63
N ARG A 124 20.98 13.85 -2.52
CA ARG A 124 22.13 14.52 -3.16
C ARG A 124 23.03 13.46 -3.75
N ASP A 125 23.26 13.56 -5.02
CA ASP A 125 24.31 12.91 -5.79
C ASP A 125 24.76 11.53 -5.27
N ASP A 126 23.97 10.48 -5.57
CA ASP A 126 24.16 9.10 -5.12
C ASP A 126 23.92 8.86 -3.61
N GLY A 127 23.02 9.63 -2.99
CA GLY A 127 22.61 9.41 -1.59
C GLY A 127 22.06 8.00 -1.36
N TYR A 128 22.66 7.28 -0.42
CA TYR A 128 22.27 5.91 -0.06
C TYR A 128 21.08 5.85 0.90
N ASP A 129 20.59 6.99 1.38
CA ASP A 129 19.54 7.05 2.36
C ASP A 129 18.14 6.79 1.77
N ILE A 130 18.01 6.86 0.44
CA ILE A 130 16.77 6.56 -0.29
C ILE A 130 16.95 5.26 -1.08
N SER A 131 16.06 4.33 -0.83
CA SER A 131 15.96 3.02 -1.48
C SER A 131 14.71 2.95 -2.34
N ILE A 132 14.66 2.00 -3.26
CA ILE A 132 13.42 1.61 -3.93
C ILE A 132 12.95 0.30 -3.32
N ASP A 133 11.77 0.33 -2.74
CA ASP A 133 11.10 -0.84 -2.19
C ASP A 133 10.25 -1.53 -3.25
N HIS A 134 10.29 -2.86 -3.25
CA HIS A 134 9.26 -3.70 -3.84
C HIS A 134 8.14 -3.84 -2.80
N VAL A 135 7.02 -3.15 -3.02
CA VAL A 135 5.90 -3.11 -2.07
C VAL A 135 5.44 -4.52 -1.73
N TYR A 136 5.29 -5.36 -2.73
CA TYR A 136 5.18 -6.81 -2.54
C TYR A 136 6.58 -7.43 -2.71
N PRO A 137 7.24 -7.94 -1.65
CA PRO A 137 8.63 -8.34 -1.70
C PRO A 137 8.93 -9.41 -2.75
N LEU A 138 10.05 -9.27 -3.47
CA LEU A 138 10.44 -10.21 -4.53
C LEU A 138 10.56 -11.66 -4.01
N ALA A 139 11.13 -11.85 -2.81
CA ALA A 139 11.24 -13.16 -2.18
C ALA A 139 9.85 -13.77 -1.94
N ARG A 140 8.92 -12.94 -1.42
CA ARG A 140 7.54 -13.34 -1.17
C ARG A 140 6.80 -13.65 -2.48
N ALA A 141 7.04 -12.87 -3.53
CA ALA A 141 6.49 -13.14 -4.87
C ALA A 141 7.03 -14.46 -5.43
N TRP A 142 8.34 -14.71 -5.30
CA TRP A 142 8.94 -15.96 -5.70
C TRP A 142 8.24 -17.15 -5.05
N HIS A 143 8.20 -17.18 -3.73
CA HIS A 143 7.56 -18.25 -2.97
C HIS A 143 6.06 -18.35 -3.25
N GLY A 144 5.40 -17.22 -3.53
CA GLY A 144 3.98 -17.12 -3.84
C GLY A 144 3.55 -17.59 -5.23
N GLY A 145 4.51 -17.97 -6.10
CA GLY A 145 4.21 -18.52 -7.41
C GLY A 145 4.99 -17.89 -8.57
N ALA A 146 5.71 -16.78 -8.36
CA ALA A 146 6.47 -16.15 -9.43
C ALA A 146 7.60 -17.04 -9.98
N TRP A 147 8.03 -18.04 -9.24
CA TRP A 147 8.99 -19.06 -9.72
C TRP A 147 8.51 -19.76 -10.98
N ALA A 148 7.20 -19.93 -11.14
CA ALA A 148 6.60 -20.56 -12.33
C ALA A 148 6.39 -19.58 -13.49
N TRP A 149 6.57 -18.26 -13.29
CA TRP A 149 6.38 -17.29 -14.36
C TRP A 149 7.52 -17.34 -15.38
N PRO A 150 7.26 -17.02 -16.66
CA PRO A 150 8.32 -16.74 -17.62
C PRO A 150 9.25 -15.63 -17.11
N LEU A 151 10.55 -15.71 -17.39
CA LEU A 151 11.53 -14.71 -16.96
C LEU A 151 11.11 -13.27 -17.35
N ARG A 152 10.60 -13.08 -18.56
CA ARG A 152 10.11 -11.77 -19.03
C ARG A 152 8.99 -11.21 -18.14
N THR A 153 8.09 -12.05 -17.63
CA THR A 153 7.04 -11.66 -16.70
C THR A 153 7.63 -11.26 -15.36
N ARG A 154 8.60 -12.01 -14.84
CA ARG A 154 9.31 -11.68 -13.59
C ARG A 154 10.06 -10.34 -13.69
N ILE A 155 10.74 -10.11 -14.83
CA ILE A 155 11.41 -8.83 -15.10
C ILE A 155 10.39 -7.67 -15.11
N THR A 156 9.25 -7.85 -15.79
CA THR A 156 8.22 -6.82 -15.84
C THR A 156 7.62 -6.52 -14.47
N PHE A 157 7.40 -7.53 -13.64
CA PHE A 157 6.94 -7.37 -12.27
C PHE A 157 7.96 -6.58 -11.43
N ALA A 158 9.22 -7.01 -11.42
CA ALA A 158 10.27 -6.36 -10.64
C ALA A 158 10.54 -4.90 -11.04
N ASN A 159 10.09 -4.49 -12.24
CA ASN A 159 10.26 -3.15 -12.78
C ASN A 159 8.92 -2.40 -12.99
N ASP A 160 7.83 -2.82 -12.32
CA ASP A 160 6.54 -2.12 -12.40
C ASP A 160 6.55 -0.82 -11.59
N VAL A 161 6.99 0.26 -12.23
CA VAL A 161 7.09 1.60 -11.62
C VAL A 161 5.76 2.18 -11.15
N ARG A 162 4.63 1.64 -11.58
CA ARG A 162 3.31 2.18 -11.26
C ARG A 162 2.72 1.57 -10.00
N ARG A 163 2.89 0.26 -9.82
CA ARG A 163 2.24 -0.49 -8.75
C ARG A 163 3.22 -0.96 -7.70
N GLU A 164 4.32 -1.55 -8.15
CA GLU A 164 5.22 -2.33 -7.31
C GLU A 164 6.27 -1.48 -6.60
N LEU A 165 6.81 -0.46 -7.29
CA LEU A 165 8.01 0.23 -6.82
C LEU A 165 7.70 1.53 -6.09
N LEU A 166 8.34 1.72 -4.93
CA LEU A 166 8.15 2.90 -4.09
C LEU A 166 9.49 3.44 -3.59
N ALA A 167 9.74 4.73 -3.81
CA ALA A 167 10.88 5.42 -3.23
C ALA A 167 10.64 5.65 -1.73
N VAL A 168 11.52 5.13 -0.89
CA VAL A 168 11.39 5.14 0.58
C VAL A 168 12.73 5.38 1.25
N SER A 169 12.75 5.64 2.56
CA SER A 169 14.01 5.64 3.29
C SER A 169 14.62 4.22 3.32
N ALA A 170 15.94 4.14 3.15
CA ALA A 170 16.65 2.86 3.22
C ALA A 170 16.41 2.16 4.57
N ARG A 171 16.32 2.94 5.65
CA ARG A 171 16.04 2.41 7.00
C ARG A 171 14.68 1.73 7.11
N THR A 172 13.62 2.35 6.58
CA THR A 172 12.28 1.75 6.65
C THR A 172 12.16 0.56 5.70
N ASN A 173 12.84 0.60 4.55
CA ASN A 173 12.92 -0.53 3.63
C ASN A 173 13.63 -1.74 4.27
N GLN A 174 14.76 -1.50 4.94
CA GLN A 174 15.46 -2.55 5.68
C GLN A 174 14.61 -3.14 6.81
N ALA A 175 13.86 -2.29 7.52
CA ALA A 175 12.98 -2.77 8.60
C ALA A 175 11.76 -3.56 8.10
N LYS A 176 11.34 -3.35 6.85
CA LYS A 176 10.26 -4.09 6.22
C LYS A 176 10.73 -5.47 5.74
N GLU A 177 11.96 -5.58 5.25
CA GLU A 177 12.51 -6.83 4.70
C GLU A 177 11.57 -7.48 3.66
N ALA A 178 11.22 -8.77 3.87
CA ALA A 178 10.30 -9.52 3.01
C ALA A 178 8.88 -9.62 3.60
N ASP A 179 8.56 -8.81 4.59
CA ASP A 179 7.31 -8.86 5.33
C ASP A 179 6.11 -8.35 4.54
N GLY A 180 4.96 -8.95 4.79
CA GLY A 180 3.65 -8.47 4.35
C GLY A 180 2.93 -7.67 5.43
N PRO A 181 1.71 -7.18 5.14
CA PRO A 181 0.92 -6.37 6.09
C PRO A 181 0.61 -7.05 7.41
N GLY A 182 0.62 -8.38 7.44
CA GLY A 182 0.40 -9.18 8.67
C GLY A 182 1.56 -9.12 9.65
N GLU A 183 2.76 -8.82 9.15
CA GLU A 183 4.03 -8.87 9.88
C GLU A 183 4.61 -7.47 10.09
N TRP A 184 4.45 -6.59 9.10
CA TRP A 184 4.96 -5.23 9.13
C TRP A 184 3.96 -4.22 8.55
N LEU A 185 3.87 -3.07 9.20
CA LEU A 185 3.18 -1.87 8.70
C LEU A 185 4.10 -0.66 8.82
N PRO A 186 3.98 0.32 7.91
CA PRO A 186 4.75 1.56 8.00
C PRO A 186 4.66 2.20 9.40
N PRO A 187 5.76 2.74 9.95
CA PRO A 187 5.71 3.41 11.25
C PRO A 187 4.82 4.66 11.26
N TRP A 188 4.61 5.29 10.10
CA TRP A 188 3.73 6.44 9.97
C TRP A 188 2.28 6.01 9.71
N ARG A 189 1.45 6.02 10.74
CA ARG A 189 0.06 5.52 10.66
C ARG A 189 -0.79 6.15 9.55
N ARG A 190 -0.49 7.41 9.15
CA ARG A 190 -1.22 8.07 8.06
C ARG A 190 -1.03 7.43 6.69
N SER A 191 0.01 6.63 6.52
CA SER A 191 0.26 5.91 5.26
C SER A 191 -0.34 4.50 5.23
N HIS A 192 -0.93 4.02 6.33
CA HIS A 192 -1.43 2.65 6.40
C HIS A 192 -2.45 2.35 5.31
N CYS A 193 -3.42 3.25 5.09
CA CYS A 193 -4.46 3.05 4.07
C CYS A 193 -3.86 2.95 2.66
N ASP A 194 -2.93 3.86 2.32
CA ASP A 194 -2.26 3.82 1.03
C ASP A 194 -1.36 2.59 0.86
N TYR A 195 -0.64 2.22 1.92
CA TYR A 195 0.23 1.04 1.91
C TYR A 195 -0.55 -0.24 1.66
N VAL A 196 -1.59 -0.53 2.47
CA VAL A 196 -2.36 -1.77 2.32
C VAL A 196 -3.13 -1.79 1.00
N ARG A 197 -3.68 -0.65 0.55
CA ARG A 197 -4.34 -0.54 -0.75
C ARG A 197 -3.37 -0.86 -1.89
N ARG A 198 -2.14 -0.35 -1.82
CA ARG A 198 -1.10 -0.61 -2.83
C ARG A 198 -0.66 -2.06 -2.79
N TYR A 199 -0.37 -2.61 -1.61
CA TYR A 199 0.06 -3.99 -1.43
C TYR A 199 -0.96 -4.99 -1.99
N VAL A 200 -2.23 -4.85 -1.62
CA VAL A 200 -3.32 -5.69 -2.14
C VAL A 200 -3.51 -5.48 -3.64
N GLY A 201 -3.40 -4.23 -4.11
CA GLY A 201 -3.47 -3.91 -5.54
C GLY A 201 -2.39 -4.59 -6.37
N VAL A 202 -1.16 -4.70 -5.84
CA VAL A 202 -0.08 -5.49 -6.46
C VAL A 202 -0.42 -6.97 -6.47
N ALA A 203 -0.82 -7.51 -5.31
CA ALA A 203 -1.17 -8.92 -5.17
C ALA A 203 -2.26 -9.33 -6.19
N VAL A 204 -3.33 -8.54 -6.31
CA VAL A 204 -4.41 -8.79 -7.29
C VAL A 204 -3.92 -8.68 -8.74
N ALA A 205 -3.16 -7.62 -9.05
CA ALA A 205 -2.71 -7.38 -10.43
C ALA A 205 -1.77 -8.46 -10.97
N TRP A 206 -1.05 -9.16 -10.09
CA TRP A 206 -0.05 -10.17 -10.44
C TRP A 206 -0.43 -11.57 -9.97
N ASP A 207 -1.66 -11.79 -9.51
CA ASP A 207 -2.17 -13.06 -8.96
C ASP A 207 -1.25 -13.66 -7.88
N LEU A 208 -0.73 -12.79 -7.01
CA LEU A 208 0.11 -13.17 -5.87
C LEU A 208 -0.75 -13.39 -4.62
N PRO A 209 -0.40 -14.35 -3.74
CA PRO A 209 -1.19 -14.65 -2.57
C PRO A 209 -1.02 -13.62 -1.45
N LEU A 210 -2.04 -13.44 -0.65
CA LEU A 210 -1.97 -12.86 0.68
C LEU A 210 -2.13 -13.98 1.71
N THR A 211 -1.41 -13.90 2.83
CA THR A 211 -1.72 -14.80 3.95
C THR A 211 -2.99 -14.39 4.66
N THR A 212 -3.59 -15.29 5.44
CA THR A 212 -4.71 -14.96 6.33
C THR A 212 -4.33 -13.82 7.27
N ALA A 213 -3.10 -13.79 7.79
CA ALA A 213 -2.59 -12.72 8.64
C ALA A 213 -2.53 -11.37 7.91
N ASP A 214 -2.10 -11.36 6.62
CA ASP A 214 -2.12 -10.16 5.78
C ASP A 214 -3.55 -9.66 5.60
N ALA A 215 -4.47 -10.55 5.23
CA ALA A 215 -5.86 -10.19 5.00
C ALA A 215 -6.52 -9.59 6.25
N ASP A 216 -6.22 -10.14 7.42
CA ASP A 216 -6.72 -9.61 8.69
C ASP A 216 -6.12 -8.26 9.05
N ALA A 217 -4.82 -8.06 8.80
CA ALA A 217 -4.18 -6.75 8.97
C ALA A 217 -4.78 -5.71 8.01
N VAL A 218 -5.00 -6.07 6.74
CA VAL A 218 -5.65 -5.20 5.74
C VAL A 218 -7.05 -4.79 6.19
N ARG A 219 -7.88 -5.72 6.68
CA ARG A 219 -9.24 -5.40 7.20
C ARG A 219 -9.18 -4.45 8.39
N ARG A 220 -8.25 -4.70 9.35
CA ARG A 220 -8.09 -3.81 10.51
C ARG A 220 -7.67 -2.41 10.11
N VAL A 221 -6.79 -2.28 9.14
CA VAL A 221 -6.37 -0.96 8.62
C VAL A 221 -7.52 -0.31 7.87
N ALA A 222 -8.20 -1.02 6.96
CA ALA A 222 -9.30 -0.50 6.17
C ALA A 222 -10.38 0.17 7.04
N ALA A 223 -10.75 -0.46 8.16
CA ALA A 223 -11.71 0.09 9.13
C ALA A 223 -11.29 1.42 9.78
N THR A 224 -10.05 1.89 9.57
CA THR A 224 -9.54 3.17 10.06
C THR A 224 -9.36 4.21 8.95
N CYS A 225 -9.64 3.82 7.72
CA CYS A 225 -9.50 4.68 6.55
C CYS A 225 -10.78 5.48 6.27
#